data_d36b6950d8ead7b4fcb2c9f5f289b866
#
_entry.id   d36b6950d8ead7b4fcb2c9f5f289b866
#
_cell.length_a   1.000
_cell.length_b   1.000
_cell.length_c   1.000
_cell.angle_alpha   90.00
_cell.angle_beta   90.00
_cell.angle_gamma   90.00
#
_symmetry.space_group_name_H-M   'P 1'
#
loop_
_entity.id
_entity.type
_entity.pdbx_description
1 polymer ?
#
loop_
_entity_poly.entity_id
_entity_poly.type
_entity_poly.pdbx_seq_one_letter_code
_entity_poly.pdbx_strand_id
1 'polypeptide(L)'
;MHTRICGIFLVLLSFWLASTAQAASGTDSARPEYGVLYTAWIRAGEPQATVRIRLSRKAEWVRWMRLDAPAARYTQIKGSGSITREGDQILWRPTGDTPWLQYTVMLESKRESGRFDGMITADWGIFRADDLAPVVRVDMEDGTQSRSKLSLVLPEGWSAVSPYAAYASGRLNIDNPRKIFDRPAGWMAVGKLGVRRERIGDTRVTIAAPTGQGVSRMDVLAFFRWTLPTLQSVFPGFPERLLVVSAGDPMWRGALSGPNSLFVHADRPLISENGTSTFLHEMVHVAMRARSRPDSDWIVEGMAEYYSLEVLHRAGALSNQRFEKAHASLAAWGAEAPSIEVPHSTGAVTAKAVGVLRAIDRDIRSASKGRKSLDDVARALAAANEPVTRAHFDALVAAAKKS
;
A
#
# COMPACT_ATOMS: atom_id res chain seq x y z
N MET A 1 54.35 50.68 -60.21
CA MET A 1 53.58 50.48 -61.48
C MET A 1 52.29 49.72 -61.12
N HIS A 2 51.17 50.32 -61.37
CA HIS A 2 49.83 49.97 -60.96
C HIS A 2 49.33 48.72 -61.68
N THR A 3 48.53 47.88 -60.97
CA THR A 3 47.34 47.30 -61.60
C THR A 3 46.33 46.87 -60.52
N ARG A 4 45.15 47.48 -60.58
CA ARG A 4 43.96 47.19 -59.78
C ARG A 4 43.28 45.94 -60.38
N ILE A 5 42.82 44.97 -59.51
CA ILE A 5 41.86 43.96 -59.90
C ILE A 5 40.67 44.06 -58.96
N CYS A 6 39.52 44.27 -59.57
CA CYS A 6 38.18 44.39 -58.98
C CYS A 6 37.65 42.99 -58.61
N GLY A 7 37.33 42.73 -57.37
CA GLY A 7 36.69 41.50 -56.96
C GLY A 7 35.20 41.71 -56.63
N ILE A 8 34.37 41.03 -57.37
CA ILE A 8 32.90 41.05 -57.25
C ILE A 8 32.50 40.26 -56.01
N PHE A 9 31.81 40.95 -55.08
CA PHE A 9 31.17 40.30 -53.93
C PHE A 9 29.79 39.77 -54.35
N LEU A 10 29.64 38.43 -54.33
CA LEU A 10 28.38 37.75 -54.50
C LEU A 10 27.73 37.62 -53.11
N VAL A 11 26.65 38.35 -52.85
CA VAL A 11 25.87 38.24 -51.64
C VAL A 11 24.85 37.10 -51.80
N LEU A 12 25.11 36.00 -51.12
CA LEU A 12 24.14 34.92 -50.97
C LEU A 12 23.19 35.23 -49.84
N LEU A 13 21.95 35.62 -50.16
CA LEU A 13 20.85 35.74 -49.21
C LEU A 13 20.36 34.34 -48.83
N SER A 14 20.73 33.87 -47.64
CA SER A 14 20.15 32.66 -47.02
C SER A 14 18.82 33.02 -46.40
N PHE A 15 17.73 32.59 -47.02
CA PHE A 15 16.40 32.62 -46.38
C PHE A 15 16.36 31.59 -45.24
N TRP A 16 16.35 32.09 -43.99
CA TRP A 16 16.00 31.31 -42.82
C TRP A 16 14.47 31.21 -42.73
N LEU A 17 13.90 30.06 -43.10
CA LEU A 17 12.54 29.71 -42.76
C LEU A 17 12.49 29.40 -41.26
N ALA A 18 12.09 30.36 -40.46
CA ALA A 18 11.73 30.15 -39.07
C ALA A 18 10.44 29.32 -39.00
N SER A 19 10.55 28.00 -38.83
CA SER A 19 9.44 27.16 -38.43
C SER A 19 9.06 27.53 -37.01
N THR A 20 8.02 28.30 -36.83
CA THR A 20 7.35 28.48 -35.55
C THR A 20 6.69 27.15 -35.19
N ALA A 21 7.41 26.32 -34.45
CA ALA A 21 6.77 25.22 -33.72
C ALA A 21 5.83 25.83 -32.71
N GLN A 22 4.56 25.86 -33.04
CA GLN A 22 3.49 26.18 -32.13
C GLN A 22 3.43 25.04 -31.10
N ALA A 23 4.11 25.28 -29.97
CA ALA A 23 3.92 24.45 -28.80
C ALA A 23 2.42 24.50 -28.45
N ALA A 24 1.70 23.43 -28.75
CA ALA A 24 0.39 23.24 -28.23
C ALA A 24 0.53 23.19 -26.70
N SER A 25 0.31 24.35 -26.07
CA SER A 25 0.02 24.41 -24.64
C SER A 25 -1.29 23.68 -24.44
N GLY A 26 -1.21 22.34 -24.27
CA GLY A 26 -2.26 21.56 -23.68
C GLY A 26 -2.48 22.16 -22.30
N THR A 27 -3.47 23.00 -22.15
CA THR A 27 -4.03 23.34 -20.85
C THR A 27 -4.49 22.02 -20.30
N ASP A 28 -3.70 21.46 -19.38
CA ASP A 28 -4.12 20.41 -18.47
C ASP A 28 -5.27 21.05 -17.67
N SER A 29 -6.47 20.95 -18.22
CA SER A 29 -7.68 21.45 -17.59
C SER A 29 -7.82 20.65 -16.32
N ALA A 30 -7.48 21.26 -15.20
CA ALA A 30 -7.55 20.61 -13.88
C ALA A 30 -8.90 19.91 -13.77
N ARG A 31 -8.87 18.61 -13.58
CA ARG A 31 -10.08 17.78 -13.45
C ARG A 31 -10.96 18.38 -12.36
N PRO A 32 -12.28 18.44 -12.56
CA PRO A 32 -13.16 18.98 -11.54
C PRO A 32 -13.02 18.19 -10.24
N GLU A 33 -12.85 18.89 -9.12
CA GLU A 33 -12.58 18.29 -7.83
C GLU A 33 -13.63 18.67 -6.79
N TYR A 34 -14.08 17.71 -6.00
CA TYR A 34 -14.91 17.96 -4.83
C TYR A 34 -14.25 17.41 -3.54
N GLY A 35 -14.53 18.08 -2.43
CA GLY A 35 -13.98 17.68 -1.14
C GLY A 35 -14.80 16.61 -0.45
N VAL A 36 -14.12 15.63 0.14
CA VAL A 36 -14.71 14.63 1.04
C VAL A 36 -14.02 14.75 2.39
N LEU A 37 -14.77 15.03 3.46
CA LEU A 37 -14.26 15.05 4.82
C LEU A 37 -14.85 13.87 5.59
N TYR A 38 -14.02 12.93 5.96
CA TYR A 38 -14.31 11.89 6.94
C TYR A 38 -14.01 12.46 8.33
N THR A 39 -14.96 12.34 9.27
CA THR A 39 -14.72 12.62 10.69
C THR A 39 -15.05 11.37 11.46
N ALA A 40 -14.08 10.83 12.20
CA ALA A 40 -14.26 9.64 13.03
C ALA A 40 -14.10 10.01 14.50
N TRP A 41 -15.14 9.75 15.28
CA TRP A 41 -15.14 9.87 16.74
C TRP A 41 -14.87 8.52 17.35
N ILE A 42 -13.74 8.41 18.04
CA ILE A 42 -13.26 7.20 18.69
C ILE A 42 -13.25 7.44 20.18
N ARG A 43 -13.79 6.52 20.97
CA ARG A 43 -13.86 6.60 22.42
C ARG A 43 -13.07 5.45 23.05
N ALA A 44 -12.47 5.75 24.20
CA ALA A 44 -11.71 4.76 24.96
C ALA A 44 -12.62 3.61 25.41
N GLY A 45 -12.19 2.37 25.18
CA GLY A 45 -12.91 1.16 25.58
C GLY A 45 -14.16 0.84 24.76
N GLU A 46 -14.53 1.67 23.77
CA GLU A 46 -15.66 1.37 22.90
C GLU A 46 -15.17 0.66 21.63
N PRO A 47 -15.70 -0.53 21.28
CA PRO A 47 -15.24 -1.31 20.12
C PRO A 47 -15.67 -0.71 18.78
N GLN A 48 -16.39 0.38 18.78
CA GLN A 48 -16.98 1.03 17.62
C GLN A 48 -16.60 2.51 17.53
N ALA A 49 -16.72 3.07 16.34
CA ALA A 49 -16.58 4.50 16.10
C ALA A 49 -17.83 5.09 15.44
N THR A 50 -18.13 6.36 15.69
CA THR A 50 -19.05 7.12 14.86
C THR A 50 -18.26 7.75 13.72
N VAL A 51 -18.72 7.59 12.48
CA VAL A 51 -18.07 8.19 11.31
C VAL A 51 -19.07 9.04 10.56
N ARG A 52 -18.65 10.25 10.16
CA ARG A 52 -19.40 11.13 9.27
C ARG A 52 -18.60 11.42 8.00
N ILE A 53 -19.21 11.16 6.87
CA ILE A 53 -18.75 11.60 5.55
C ILE A 53 -19.48 12.90 5.25
N ARG A 54 -18.75 13.96 4.91
CA ARG A 54 -19.31 15.24 4.47
C ARG A 54 -18.71 15.62 3.13
N LEU A 55 -19.56 15.93 2.16
CA LEU A 55 -19.16 16.40 0.85
C LEU A 55 -19.10 17.94 0.84
N SER A 56 -18.23 18.51 0.00
CA SER A 56 -18.19 19.97 -0.22
C SER A 56 -19.35 20.44 -1.11
N ARG A 57 -19.52 21.75 -1.24
CA ARG A 57 -20.53 22.37 -2.10
C ARG A 57 -20.45 21.94 -3.57
N LYS A 58 -19.27 21.60 -4.07
CA LYS A 58 -19.06 21.08 -5.43
C LYS A 58 -19.55 19.65 -5.62
N ALA A 59 -20.14 19.02 -4.59
CA ALA A 59 -20.64 17.65 -4.66
C ALA A 59 -22.00 17.52 -5.40
N GLU A 60 -22.52 18.58 -5.98
CA GLU A 60 -23.64 18.54 -6.93
C GLU A 60 -23.36 17.62 -8.14
N TRP A 61 -22.08 17.40 -8.45
CA TRP A 61 -21.65 16.43 -9.45
C TRP A 61 -21.80 14.96 -9.01
N VAL A 62 -22.02 14.68 -7.71
CA VAL A 62 -22.25 13.33 -7.18
C VAL A 62 -23.75 13.04 -7.17
N ARG A 63 -24.21 12.20 -8.07
CA ARG A 63 -25.63 11.82 -8.17
C ARG A 63 -26.03 10.81 -7.11
N TRP A 64 -25.18 9.80 -6.88
CA TRP A 64 -25.38 8.83 -5.82
C TRP A 64 -24.06 8.15 -5.41
N MET A 65 -24.06 7.60 -4.21
CA MET A 65 -23.01 6.76 -3.66
C MET A 65 -23.63 5.45 -3.17
N ARG A 66 -23.09 4.32 -3.61
CA ARG A 66 -23.45 2.99 -3.11
C ARG A 66 -22.30 2.46 -2.27
N LEU A 67 -22.58 2.29 -0.98
CA LEU A 67 -21.62 1.86 0.01
C LEU A 67 -21.85 0.37 0.32
N ASP A 68 -20.79 -0.43 0.27
CA ASP A 68 -20.79 -1.82 0.72
C ASP A 68 -20.59 -1.85 2.24
N ALA A 69 -21.71 -1.86 2.97
CA ALA A 69 -21.78 -1.60 4.40
C ALA A 69 -22.59 -2.70 5.10
N PRO A 70 -22.00 -3.87 5.38
CA PRO A 70 -22.67 -4.98 6.05
C PRO A 70 -23.42 -4.53 7.30
N ALA A 71 -24.69 -4.96 7.42
CA ALA A 71 -25.58 -4.53 8.48
C ALA A 71 -25.06 -4.90 9.88
N ALA A 72 -24.35 -6.01 10.01
CA ALA A 72 -23.72 -6.41 11.26
C ALA A 72 -22.60 -5.46 11.71
N ARG A 73 -22.00 -4.71 10.78
CA ARG A 73 -20.86 -3.84 11.06
C ARG A 73 -21.19 -2.35 11.04
N TYR A 74 -22.08 -1.92 10.13
CA TYR A 74 -22.46 -0.52 9.92
C TYR A 74 -23.90 -0.27 10.34
N THR A 75 -24.10 0.46 11.42
CA THR A 75 -25.40 0.71 12.07
C THR A 75 -25.68 2.20 12.22
N GLN A 76 -26.85 2.56 12.73
CA GLN A 76 -27.27 3.94 13.07
C GLN A 76 -27.06 4.94 11.91
N ILE A 77 -27.45 4.56 10.70
CA ILE A 77 -27.22 5.34 9.51
C ILE A 77 -28.21 6.49 9.42
N LYS A 78 -27.70 7.71 9.23
CA LYS A 78 -28.47 8.94 9.02
C LYS A 78 -27.70 9.94 8.18
N GLY A 79 -28.38 10.87 7.55
CA GLY A 79 -27.72 11.88 6.71
C GLY A 79 -28.71 12.82 6.03
N SER A 80 -28.19 13.68 5.17
CA SER A 80 -28.95 14.53 4.28
C SER A 80 -29.26 13.81 2.97
N GLY A 81 -30.39 14.14 2.34
CA GLY A 81 -30.85 13.49 1.12
C GLY A 81 -31.54 12.15 1.37
N SER A 82 -31.62 11.35 0.32
CA SER A 82 -32.30 10.04 0.39
C SER A 82 -31.28 8.95 0.72
N ILE A 83 -31.61 8.12 1.69
CA ILE A 83 -30.81 6.99 2.14
C ILE A 83 -31.68 5.74 2.14
N THR A 84 -31.27 4.74 1.40
CA THR A 84 -31.94 3.43 1.33
C THR A 84 -30.93 2.34 1.65
N ARG A 85 -31.29 1.40 2.54
CA ARG A 85 -30.53 0.19 2.79
C ARG A 85 -31.19 -0.99 2.11
N GLU A 86 -30.40 -1.72 1.33
CA GLU A 86 -30.77 -2.97 0.67
C GLU A 86 -29.76 -4.04 1.05
N GLY A 87 -30.12 -4.86 2.04
CA GLY A 87 -29.20 -5.85 2.61
C GLY A 87 -27.93 -5.18 3.17
N ASP A 88 -26.79 -5.59 2.66
CA ASP A 88 -25.47 -5.08 3.05
C ASP A 88 -25.04 -3.83 2.26
N GLN A 89 -25.93 -3.26 1.46
CA GLN A 89 -25.62 -2.04 0.71
C GLN A 89 -26.45 -0.85 1.18
N ILE A 90 -25.83 0.33 1.18
CA ILE A 90 -26.49 1.61 1.40
C ILE A 90 -26.40 2.41 0.12
N LEU A 91 -27.55 2.82 -0.40
CA LEU A 91 -27.63 3.79 -1.48
C LEU A 91 -27.93 5.16 -0.89
N TRP A 92 -26.98 6.10 -1.05
CA TRP A 92 -27.13 7.49 -0.62
C TRP A 92 -27.18 8.42 -1.83
N ARG A 93 -28.25 9.23 -1.92
CA ARG A 93 -28.37 10.35 -2.86
C ARG A 93 -28.22 11.64 -2.09
N PRO A 94 -27.04 12.28 -2.14
CA PRO A 94 -26.77 13.49 -1.38
C PRO A 94 -27.60 14.66 -1.90
N THR A 95 -28.10 15.51 -0.99
CA THR A 95 -28.80 16.77 -1.31
C THR A 95 -28.39 17.88 -0.36
N GLY A 96 -28.48 19.13 -0.83
CA GLY A 96 -28.12 20.34 -0.09
C GLY A 96 -26.67 20.77 -0.30
N ASP A 97 -26.29 21.93 0.23
CA ASP A 97 -25.00 22.59 0.00
C ASP A 97 -23.80 21.85 0.59
N THR A 98 -23.98 21.13 1.68
CA THR A 98 -22.93 20.35 2.36
C THR A 98 -23.48 19.00 2.79
N PRO A 99 -23.74 18.12 1.83
CA PRO A 99 -24.35 16.82 2.13
C PRO A 99 -23.50 16.00 3.08
N TRP A 100 -24.15 15.22 3.93
CA TRP A 100 -23.47 14.37 4.88
C TRP A 100 -24.19 13.04 5.10
N LEU A 101 -23.39 12.01 5.38
CA LEU A 101 -23.82 10.67 5.79
C LEU A 101 -23.09 10.32 7.08
N GLN A 102 -23.78 9.82 8.10
CA GLN A 102 -23.20 9.37 9.36
C GLN A 102 -23.67 7.97 9.69
N TYR A 103 -22.77 7.19 10.27
CA TYR A 103 -23.03 5.83 10.74
C TYR A 103 -22.15 5.50 11.94
N THR A 104 -22.49 4.43 12.64
CA THR A 104 -21.64 3.78 13.63
C THR A 104 -21.03 2.54 12.98
N VAL A 105 -19.72 2.34 13.13
CA VAL A 105 -18.99 1.20 12.57
C VAL A 105 -18.25 0.44 13.67
N MET A 106 -18.36 -0.89 13.64
CA MET A 106 -17.57 -1.80 14.48
C MET A 106 -16.11 -1.83 13.98
N LEU A 107 -15.17 -1.38 14.82
CA LEU A 107 -13.73 -1.43 14.53
C LEU A 107 -13.07 -2.69 15.10
N GLU A 108 -13.68 -3.28 16.12
CA GLU A 108 -13.22 -4.56 16.65
C GLU A 108 -13.46 -5.66 15.64
N SER A 109 -12.41 -6.44 15.39
CA SER A 109 -12.41 -7.58 14.49
C SER A 109 -11.76 -8.76 15.18
N LYS A 110 -12.59 -9.67 15.68
CA LYS A 110 -12.17 -10.87 16.42
C LYS A 110 -12.13 -12.09 15.50
N ARG A 111 -11.04 -12.82 15.52
CA ARG A 111 -10.86 -14.09 14.81
C ARG A 111 -11.49 -15.23 15.60
N GLU A 112 -11.74 -16.36 14.94
CA GLU A 112 -12.19 -17.60 15.58
C GLU A 112 -11.21 -18.10 16.67
N SER A 113 -9.91 -17.81 16.52
CA SER A 113 -8.88 -18.09 17.52
C SER A 113 -9.03 -17.27 18.82
N GLY A 114 -9.98 -16.34 18.90
CA GLY A 114 -10.17 -15.43 20.01
C GLY A 114 -9.27 -14.21 20.02
N ARG A 115 -8.33 -14.10 19.06
CA ARG A 115 -7.42 -12.95 18.88
C ARG A 115 -8.04 -11.88 17.98
N PHE A 116 -7.44 -10.70 17.96
CA PHE A 116 -8.01 -9.54 17.29
C PHE A 116 -7.13 -9.08 16.11
N ASP A 117 -7.75 -8.79 14.97
CA ASP A 117 -7.13 -8.03 13.87
C ASP A 117 -7.29 -6.52 14.05
N GLY A 118 -8.32 -6.10 14.78
CA GLY A 118 -8.55 -4.71 15.18
C GLY A 118 -9.25 -4.67 16.54
N MET A 119 -8.85 -3.74 17.41
CA MET A 119 -9.49 -3.54 18.70
C MET A 119 -9.26 -2.14 19.26
N ILE A 120 -10.11 -1.74 20.20
CA ILE A 120 -9.98 -0.50 20.96
C ILE A 120 -10.08 -0.85 22.46
N THR A 121 -9.06 -0.44 23.20
CA THR A 121 -8.98 -0.57 24.67
C THR A 121 -9.23 0.76 25.36
N ALA A 122 -9.13 0.78 26.68
CA ALA A 122 -9.18 2.03 27.46
C ALA A 122 -7.99 2.98 27.18
N ASP A 123 -6.86 2.48 26.70
CA ASP A 123 -5.63 3.26 26.52
C ASP A 123 -5.17 3.40 25.09
N TRP A 124 -5.60 2.51 24.20
CA TRP A 124 -5.17 2.50 22.80
C TRP A 124 -6.16 1.78 21.89
N GLY A 125 -6.06 2.02 20.58
CA GLY A 125 -6.74 1.26 19.55
C GLY A 125 -5.82 1.03 18.36
N ILE A 126 -5.94 -0.15 17.74
CA ILE A 126 -5.29 -0.53 16.48
C ILE A 126 -6.36 -1.12 15.59
N PHE A 127 -6.49 -0.58 14.39
CA PHE A 127 -7.50 -1.00 13.42
C PHE A 127 -7.08 -0.60 12.00
N ARG A 128 -7.80 -1.10 11.02
CA ARG A 128 -7.61 -0.68 9.63
C ARG A 128 -8.45 0.56 9.34
N ALA A 129 -7.84 1.57 8.73
CA ALA A 129 -8.57 2.77 8.28
C ALA A 129 -9.63 2.43 7.21
N ASP A 130 -9.43 1.34 6.49
CA ASP A 130 -10.42 0.75 5.57
C ASP A 130 -11.77 0.51 6.25
N ASP A 131 -11.76 0.23 7.55
CA ASP A 131 -12.95 -0.06 8.34
C ASP A 131 -13.75 1.19 8.68
N LEU A 132 -13.09 2.36 8.71
CA LEU A 132 -13.79 3.64 8.95
C LEU A 132 -14.74 4.01 7.81
N ALA A 133 -14.43 3.59 6.59
CA ALA A 133 -15.24 3.94 5.43
C ALA A 133 -15.42 2.70 4.52
N PRO A 134 -16.66 2.26 4.29
CA PRO A 134 -16.92 1.10 3.45
C PRO A 134 -16.47 1.33 2.00
N VAL A 135 -16.36 0.26 1.22
CA VAL A 135 -16.14 0.36 -0.22
C VAL A 135 -17.29 1.14 -0.85
N VAL A 136 -16.97 2.08 -1.71
CA VAL A 136 -17.95 2.98 -2.33
C VAL A 136 -17.86 2.88 -3.84
N ARG A 137 -19.00 2.72 -4.50
CA ARG A 137 -19.21 3.02 -5.91
C ARG A 137 -19.91 4.37 -6.00
N VAL A 138 -19.38 5.26 -6.84
CA VAL A 138 -19.88 6.63 -6.98
C VAL A 138 -20.33 6.82 -8.42
N ASP A 139 -21.54 7.33 -8.60
CA ASP A 139 -22.01 7.89 -9.86
C ASP A 139 -21.85 9.40 -9.80
N MET A 140 -20.99 9.93 -10.64
CA MET A 140 -20.64 11.33 -10.70
C MET A 140 -20.37 11.78 -12.12
N GLU A 141 -20.26 13.06 -12.34
CA GLU A 141 -19.89 13.64 -13.62
C GLU A 141 -18.51 13.16 -14.07
N ASP A 142 -18.37 12.86 -15.36
CA ASP A 142 -17.15 12.31 -15.95
C ASP A 142 -15.92 13.21 -15.70
N GLY A 143 -14.81 12.56 -15.37
CA GLY A 143 -13.55 13.25 -15.08
C GLY A 143 -13.44 13.87 -13.69
N THR A 144 -14.51 13.87 -12.89
CA THR A 144 -14.51 14.39 -11.52
C THR A 144 -13.70 13.52 -10.56
N GLN A 145 -13.00 14.13 -9.62
CA GLN A 145 -12.21 13.43 -8.60
C GLN A 145 -12.51 13.95 -7.19
N SER A 146 -12.36 13.07 -6.19
CA SER A 146 -12.45 13.49 -4.79
C SER A 146 -11.11 13.96 -4.24
N ARG A 147 -11.14 15.03 -3.43
CA ARG A 147 -10.07 15.37 -2.49
C ARG A 147 -10.50 15.04 -1.08
N SER A 148 -9.93 13.97 -0.55
CA SER A 148 -10.38 13.39 0.69
C SER A 148 -9.47 13.76 1.88
N LYS A 149 -10.10 14.01 3.04
CA LYS A 149 -9.41 14.29 4.31
C LYS A 149 -10.04 13.46 5.42
N LEU A 150 -9.23 13.03 6.39
CA LEU A 150 -9.70 12.37 7.60
C LEU A 150 -9.38 13.24 8.82
N SER A 151 -10.40 13.50 9.65
CA SER A 151 -10.27 14.11 10.97
C SER A 151 -10.59 13.06 12.02
N LEU A 152 -9.74 12.93 13.03
CA LEU A 152 -9.97 12.06 14.18
C LEU A 152 -10.31 12.90 15.39
N VAL A 153 -11.38 12.54 16.07
CA VAL A 153 -11.77 13.08 17.37
C VAL A 153 -11.49 11.99 18.39
N LEU A 154 -10.49 12.22 19.21
CA LEU A 154 -9.94 11.24 20.14
C LEU A 154 -10.16 11.69 21.60
N PRO A 155 -10.12 10.76 22.57
CA PRO A 155 -10.06 11.10 23.98
C PRO A 155 -8.87 12.01 24.31
N GLU A 156 -8.96 12.76 25.39
CA GLU A 156 -7.87 13.60 25.90
C GLU A 156 -6.61 12.75 26.17
N GLY A 157 -5.46 13.28 25.81
CA GLY A 157 -4.17 12.60 25.96
C GLY A 157 -3.89 11.51 24.92
N TRP A 158 -4.82 11.23 24.01
CA TRP A 158 -4.59 10.29 22.91
C TRP A 158 -3.93 10.98 21.72
N SER A 159 -3.06 10.25 21.06
CA SER A 159 -2.46 10.62 19.77
C SER A 159 -2.84 9.63 18.68
N ALA A 160 -2.56 9.95 17.41
CA ALA A 160 -2.79 9.06 16.29
C ALA A 160 -1.56 8.93 15.41
N VAL A 161 -1.41 7.76 14.80
CA VAL A 161 -0.49 7.51 13.68
C VAL A 161 -1.24 6.90 12.53
N SER A 162 -0.87 7.30 11.32
CA SER A 162 -1.45 6.82 10.07
C SER A 162 -0.40 6.81 8.96
N PRO A 163 -0.62 6.10 7.85
CA PRO A 163 0.26 6.17 6.68
C PRO A 163 0.17 7.52 5.94
N TYR A 164 -0.80 8.37 6.28
CA TYR A 164 -1.08 9.63 5.61
C TYR A 164 -0.32 10.81 6.19
N ALA A 165 -0.10 11.84 5.37
CA ALA A 165 0.41 13.12 5.82
C ALA A 165 -0.65 13.88 6.62
N ALA A 166 -0.23 14.52 7.72
CA ALA A 166 -1.07 15.45 8.44
C ALA A 166 -0.84 16.89 7.95
N TYR A 167 -1.95 17.64 7.80
CA TYR A 167 -1.90 19.09 7.67
C TYR A 167 -1.60 19.76 9.03
N ALA A 168 -1.25 21.04 9.02
CA ALA A 168 -1.09 21.81 10.25
C ALA A 168 -2.37 21.82 11.13
N SER A 169 -3.54 21.64 10.53
CA SER A 169 -4.82 21.49 11.24
C SER A 169 -5.03 20.14 11.92
N GLY A 170 -4.06 19.21 11.84
CA GLY A 170 -4.17 17.84 12.34
C GLY A 170 -5.01 16.90 11.45
N ARG A 171 -5.64 17.41 10.38
CA ARG A 171 -6.36 16.56 9.42
C ARG A 171 -5.37 15.78 8.58
N LEU A 172 -5.70 14.52 8.28
CA LEU A 172 -4.91 13.64 7.43
C LEU A 172 -5.32 13.83 5.96
N ASN A 173 -4.33 13.93 5.07
CA ASN A 173 -4.56 13.96 3.63
C ASN A 173 -4.70 12.54 3.11
N ILE A 174 -5.86 12.18 2.60
CA ILE A 174 -6.08 10.85 2.01
C ILE A 174 -5.71 10.95 0.53
N ASP A 175 -4.57 10.38 0.19
CA ASP A 175 -3.95 10.45 -1.13
C ASP A 175 -3.55 9.04 -1.61
N ASN A 176 -4.55 8.18 -1.82
CA ASN A 176 -4.30 6.86 -2.36
C ASN A 176 -4.03 6.95 -3.87
N PRO A 177 -2.92 6.36 -4.36
CA PRO A 177 -2.60 6.42 -5.77
C PRO A 177 -3.73 5.83 -6.65
N ARG A 178 -4.03 6.49 -7.75
CA ARG A 178 -4.90 5.99 -8.83
C ARG A 178 -6.36 5.73 -8.42
N LYS A 179 -6.91 6.45 -7.45
CA LYS A 179 -8.31 6.32 -7.03
C LYS A 179 -9.12 7.53 -7.47
N ILE A 180 -10.29 7.27 -8.05
CA ILE A 180 -11.27 8.30 -8.42
C ILE A 180 -11.98 8.82 -7.17
N PHE A 181 -12.31 7.93 -6.23
CA PHE A 181 -12.86 8.24 -4.93
C PHE A 181 -11.95 7.71 -3.83
N ASP A 182 -11.34 8.62 -3.06
CA ASP A 182 -10.42 8.27 -1.99
C ASP A 182 -11.13 8.07 -0.65
N ARG A 183 -10.89 6.92 -0.06
CA ARG A 183 -11.29 6.59 1.30
C ARG A 183 -10.05 6.23 2.14
N PRO A 184 -10.11 6.42 3.47
CA PRO A 184 -9.03 5.97 4.35
C PRO A 184 -8.72 4.49 4.13
N ALA A 185 -7.44 4.13 4.16
CA ALA A 185 -6.98 2.75 4.03
C ALA A 185 -5.67 2.53 4.80
N GLY A 186 -5.34 1.27 5.05
CA GLY A 186 -4.13 0.88 5.75
C GLY A 186 -4.27 0.87 7.27
N TRP A 187 -3.20 0.51 7.96
CA TRP A 187 -3.19 0.41 9.41
C TRP A 187 -3.14 1.77 10.09
N MET A 188 -3.83 1.89 11.20
CA MET A 188 -3.81 3.05 12.10
C MET A 188 -3.65 2.59 13.56
N ALA A 189 -3.00 3.42 14.35
CA ALA A 189 -3.04 3.28 15.80
C ALA A 189 -3.40 4.63 16.43
N VAL A 190 -4.18 4.57 17.50
CA VAL A 190 -4.62 5.71 18.31
C VAL A 190 -4.39 5.41 19.80
N GLY A 191 -4.26 6.44 20.63
CA GLY A 191 -4.11 6.26 22.08
C GLY A 191 -2.81 6.77 22.65
N LYS A 192 -2.38 6.20 23.79
CA LYS A 192 -1.09 6.44 24.43
C LYS A 192 -0.01 5.66 23.68
N LEU A 193 0.62 6.30 22.71
CA LEU A 193 1.55 5.66 21.78
C LEU A 193 3.02 6.07 22.01
N GLY A 194 3.90 5.09 21.97
CA GLY A 194 5.33 5.32 21.74
C GLY A 194 5.62 5.31 20.25
N VAL A 195 6.22 6.38 19.73
CA VAL A 195 6.46 6.55 18.29
C VAL A 195 7.92 6.90 18.01
N ARG A 196 8.50 6.28 16.99
CA ARG A 196 9.78 6.67 16.40
C ARG A 196 9.61 6.96 14.94
N ARG A 197 10.30 7.98 14.45
CA ARG A 197 10.27 8.39 13.05
C ARG A 197 11.66 8.60 12.54
N GLU A 198 11.92 8.13 11.33
CA GLU A 198 13.20 8.32 10.65
C GLU A 198 12.99 8.38 9.13
N ARG A 199 13.92 9.04 8.44
CA ARG A 199 14.01 8.99 6.99
C ARG A 199 15.11 8.01 6.58
N ILE A 200 14.75 6.98 5.83
CA ILE A 200 15.66 5.97 5.29
C ILE A 200 15.53 6.02 3.77
N GLY A 201 16.57 6.51 3.10
CA GLY A 201 16.47 6.88 1.68
C GLY A 201 15.35 7.90 1.46
N ASP A 202 14.47 7.65 0.52
CA ASP A 202 13.33 8.53 0.23
C ASP A 202 12.09 8.23 1.07
N THR A 203 12.13 7.19 1.91
CA THR A 203 10.98 6.77 2.72
C THR A 203 11.06 7.36 4.14
N ARG A 204 9.98 8.01 4.57
CA ARG A 204 9.73 8.35 5.98
C ARG A 204 9.11 7.15 6.68
N VAL A 205 9.91 6.47 7.50
CA VAL A 205 9.47 5.34 8.31
C VAL A 205 8.94 5.83 9.65
N THR A 206 7.80 5.34 10.06
CA THR A 206 7.19 5.56 11.39
C THR A 206 6.95 4.20 12.02
N ILE A 207 7.53 3.96 13.20
CA ILE A 207 7.27 2.78 14.01
C ILE A 207 6.48 3.21 15.23
N ALA A 208 5.32 2.62 15.44
CA ALA A 208 4.42 2.94 16.54
C ALA A 208 3.95 1.68 17.27
N ALA A 209 3.83 1.80 18.58
CA ALA A 209 3.25 0.77 19.44
C ALA A 209 2.57 1.45 20.63
N PRO A 210 1.53 0.85 21.22
CA PRO A 210 1.01 1.29 22.50
C PRO A 210 2.11 1.32 23.57
N THR A 211 2.05 2.30 24.46
CA THR A 211 2.99 2.37 25.59
C THR A 211 2.82 1.13 26.47
N GLY A 212 3.91 0.51 26.88
CA GLY A 212 3.90 -0.70 27.69
C GLY A 212 3.77 -2.01 26.92
N GLN A 213 3.67 -1.99 25.59
CA GLN A 213 3.56 -3.22 24.77
C GLN A 213 4.88 -3.95 24.50
N GLY A 214 5.97 -3.49 25.07
CA GLY A 214 7.27 -4.18 24.98
C GLY A 214 7.94 -4.20 23.60
N VAL A 215 7.39 -3.49 22.61
CA VAL A 215 7.95 -3.44 21.25
C VAL A 215 9.17 -2.56 21.20
N SER A 216 10.32 -3.13 20.83
CA SER A 216 11.57 -2.38 20.60
C SER A 216 11.52 -1.63 19.27
N ARG A 217 11.03 -0.40 19.29
CA ARG A 217 10.93 0.46 18.10
C ARG A 217 12.30 0.82 17.51
N MET A 218 13.32 0.88 18.36
CA MET A 218 14.68 1.18 17.91
C MET A 218 15.32 0.01 17.16
N ASP A 219 15.06 -1.23 17.59
CA ASP A 219 15.58 -2.42 16.91
C ASP A 219 14.94 -2.59 15.54
N VAL A 220 13.63 -2.33 15.44
CA VAL A 220 12.92 -2.33 14.14
C VAL A 220 13.49 -1.26 13.21
N LEU A 221 13.78 -0.03 13.73
CA LEU A 221 14.40 1.01 12.91
C LEU A 221 15.82 0.63 12.48
N ALA A 222 16.62 0.07 13.38
CA ALA A 222 17.97 -0.41 13.05
C ALA A 222 17.93 -1.49 11.96
N PHE A 223 17.01 -2.44 12.09
CA PHE A 223 16.78 -3.46 11.08
C PHE A 223 16.39 -2.86 9.71
N PHE A 224 15.52 -1.84 9.70
CA PHE A 224 15.11 -1.19 8.45
C PHE A 224 16.22 -0.33 7.84
N ARG A 225 17.04 0.36 8.65
CA ARG A 225 18.23 1.06 8.13
C ARG A 225 19.13 0.12 7.33
N TRP A 226 19.21 -1.11 7.78
CA TRP A 226 20.04 -2.13 7.16
C TRP A 226 19.40 -2.73 5.91
N THR A 227 18.11 -3.06 5.93
CA THR A 227 17.45 -3.88 4.92
C THR A 227 16.66 -3.07 3.88
N LEU A 228 16.06 -1.94 4.27
CA LEU A 228 15.20 -1.14 3.38
C LEU A 228 15.91 -0.59 2.13
N PRO A 229 17.18 -0.12 2.17
CA PRO A 229 17.88 0.30 0.95
C PRO A 229 17.97 -0.82 -0.09
N THR A 230 18.22 -2.06 0.35
CA THR A 230 18.25 -3.23 -0.53
C THR A 230 16.87 -3.52 -1.12
N LEU A 231 15.81 -3.46 -0.31
CA LEU A 231 14.44 -3.63 -0.80
C LEU A 231 14.06 -2.53 -1.84
N GLN A 232 14.44 -1.28 -1.58
CA GLN A 232 14.22 -0.16 -2.49
C GLN A 232 14.96 -0.32 -3.82
N SER A 233 16.13 -0.97 -3.84
CA SER A 233 16.84 -1.26 -5.08
C SER A 233 16.10 -2.28 -5.95
N VAL A 234 15.37 -3.20 -5.35
CA VAL A 234 14.48 -4.13 -6.05
C VAL A 234 13.21 -3.41 -6.50
N PHE A 235 12.61 -2.59 -5.63
CA PHE A 235 11.35 -1.88 -5.85
C PHE A 235 11.56 -0.35 -5.77
N PRO A 236 12.05 0.30 -6.84
CA PRO A 236 12.34 1.74 -6.83
C PRO A 236 11.08 2.62 -6.63
N GLY A 237 9.89 2.06 -6.85
CA GLY A 237 8.60 2.70 -6.55
C GLY A 237 8.11 2.49 -5.11
N PHE A 238 9.01 2.11 -4.17
CA PHE A 238 8.64 1.95 -2.77
C PHE A 238 8.02 3.24 -2.19
N PRO A 239 7.00 3.17 -1.30
CA PRO A 239 6.29 4.35 -0.82
C PRO A 239 7.20 5.36 -0.11
N GLU A 240 6.93 6.65 -0.28
CA GLU A 240 7.59 7.74 0.46
C GLU A 240 7.29 7.73 1.98
N ARG A 241 6.28 6.98 2.39
CA ARG A 241 5.84 6.83 3.78
C ARG A 241 5.57 5.37 4.08
N LEU A 242 6.09 4.89 5.19
CA LEU A 242 5.83 3.57 5.73
C LEU A 242 5.46 3.70 7.21
N LEU A 243 4.29 3.19 7.57
CA LEU A 243 3.90 3.03 8.97
C LEU A 243 3.99 1.56 9.36
N VAL A 244 4.68 1.29 10.46
CA VAL A 244 4.65 0.00 11.14
C VAL A 244 3.94 0.18 12.47
N VAL A 245 2.89 -0.57 12.66
CA VAL A 245 2.15 -0.65 13.92
C VAL A 245 2.43 -2.01 14.54
N SER A 246 2.74 -2.04 15.83
CA SER A 246 3.00 -3.29 16.54
C SER A 246 2.35 -3.28 17.91
N ALA A 247 1.80 -4.41 18.32
CA ALA A 247 1.30 -4.66 19.67
C ALA A 247 1.40 -6.15 20.00
N GLY A 248 1.38 -6.47 21.28
CA GLY A 248 1.33 -7.84 21.78
C GLY A 248 -0.09 -8.37 21.90
N ASP A 249 -0.25 -9.39 22.75
CA ASP A 249 -1.58 -9.97 23.05
C ASP A 249 -2.56 -8.89 23.56
N PRO A 250 -3.83 -8.98 23.22
CA PRO A 250 -4.51 -10.09 22.53
C PRO A 250 -4.60 -9.95 21.00
N MET A 251 -3.77 -9.08 20.39
CA MET A 251 -3.74 -8.98 18.94
C MET A 251 -3.30 -10.30 18.28
N TRP A 252 -3.67 -10.50 17.04
CA TRP A 252 -3.28 -11.69 16.29
C TRP A 252 -1.75 -11.79 16.15
N ARG A 253 -1.20 -12.99 16.44
CA ARG A 253 0.26 -13.24 16.47
C ARG A 253 0.90 -13.39 15.09
N GLY A 254 0.42 -12.70 14.09
CA GLY A 254 0.96 -12.65 12.74
C GLY A 254 1.40 -11.26 12.34
N ALA A 255 1.39 -11.04 11.03
CA ALA A 255 1.57 -9.74 10.43
C ALA A 255 0.62 -9.59 9.24
N LEU A 256 0.27 -8.36 8.92
CA LEU A 256 -0.62 -8.03 7.81
C LEU A 256 -0.20 -6.69 7.22
N SER A 257 -0.01 -6.66 5.91
CA SER A 257 0.20 -5.44 5.17
C SER A 257 -1.11 -4.69 4.85
N GLY A 258 -0.96 -3.43 4.59
CA GLY A 258 -1.98 -2.54 4.07
C GLY A 258 -1.33 -1.42 3.24
N PRO A 259 -2.09 -0.55 2.59
CA PRO A 259 -1.52 0.57 1.85
C PRO A 259 -0.54 1.37 2.71
N ASN A 260 0.72 1.41 2.30
CA ASN A 260 1.83 2.12 2.95
C ASN A 260 1.98 1.81 4.46
N SER A 261 1.52 0.65 4.91
CA SER A 261 1.51 0.31 6.34
C SER A 261 1.52 -1.20 6.56
N LEU A 262 1.99 -1.61 7.73
CA LEU A 262 1.89 -2.99 8.19
C LEU A 262 1.64 -3.05 9.69
N PHE A 263 0.95 -4.09 10.13
CA PHE A 263 0.88 -4.54 11.50
C PHE A 263 1.78 -5.76 11.67
N VAL A 264 2.56 -5.79 12.74
CA VAL A 264 3.36 -6.97 13.13
C VAL A 264 3.22 -7.18 14.63
N HIS A 265 2.87 -8.41 15.05
CA HIS A 265 2.77 -8.75 16.46
C HIS A 265 4.12 -8.59 17.18
N ALA A 266 4.09 -8.11 18.41
CA ALA A 266 5.30 -7.78 19.20
C ALA A 266 6.26 -8.96 19.41
N ASP A 267 5.75 -10.20 19.45
CA ASP A 267 6.54 -11.42 19.64
C ASP A 267 7.19 -11.92 18.34
N ARG A 268 6.94 -11.28 17.20
CA ARG A 268 7.58 -11.69 15.94
C ARG A 268 9.05 -11.23 15.92
N PRO A 269 10.00 -12.16 15.73
CA PRO A 269 11.40 -11.79 15.62
C PRO A 269 11.66 -11.00 14.31
N LEU A 270 12.69 -10.16 14.33
CA LEU A 270 13.12 -9.43 13.12
C LEU A 270 13.59 -10.40 12.03
N ILE A 271 14.31 -11.44 12.43
CA ILE A 271 14.72 -12.58 11.60
C ILE A 271 14.41 -13.84 12.39
N SER A 272 13.68 -14.76 11.77
CA SER A 272 13.31 -16.04 12.36
C SER A 272 14.48 -17.04 12.37
N GLU A 273 14.36 -18.14 13.11
CA GLU A 273 15.41 -19.16 13.18
C GLU A 273 15.68 -19.83 11.82
N ASN A 274 14.65 -19.96 10.99
CA ASN A 274 14.75 -20.50 9.62
C ASN A 274 15.21 -19.44 8.59
N GLY A 275 15.59 -18.24 9.03
CA GLY A 275 16.24 -17.23 8.18
C GLY A 275 15.27 -16.32 7.39
N THR A 276 13.96 -16.39 7.65
CA THR A 276 12.99 -15.49 7.03
C THR A 276 12.65 -14.28 7.93
N SER A 277 12.00 -13.27 7.39
CA SER A 277 11.56 -12.10 8.15
C SER A 277 10.13 -11.73 7.80
N THR A 278 9.25 -11.84 8.78
CA THR A 278 7.85 -11.41 8.63
C THR A 278 7.76 -9.91 8.29
N PHE A 279 8.65 -9.07 8.83
CA PHE A 279 8.69 -7.65 8.47
C PHE A 279 9.01 -7.43 6.99
N LEU A 280 10.00 -8.13 6.45
CA LEU A 280 10.36 -8.01 5.04
C LEU A 280 9.28 -8.60 4.13
N HIS A 281 8.69 -9.73 4.50
CA HIS A 281 7.55 -10.32 3.79
C HIS A 281 6.44 -9.29 3.59
N GLU A 282 5.97 -8.66 4.68
CA GLU A 282 4.93 -7.64 4.59
C GLU A 282 5.39 -6.36 3.86
N MET A 283 6.67 -5.98 3.98
CA MET A 283 7.20 -4.85 3.21
C MET A 283 7.24 -5.12 1.71
N VAL A 284 7.43 -6.36 1.28
CA VAL A 284 7.33 -6.72 -0.15
C VAL A 284 5.90 -6.55 -0.65
N HIS A 285 4.88 -6.94 0.13
CA HIS A 285 3.49 -6.66 -0.22
C HIS A 285 3.22 -5.15 -0.34
N VAL A 286 3.76 -4.33 0.60
CA VAL A 286 3.66 -2.86 0.52
C VAL A 286 4.35 -2.32 -0.74
N ALA A 287 5.51 -2.87 -1.12
CA ALA A 287 6.25 -2.47 -2.30
C ALA A 287 5.55 -2.85 -3.60
N MET A 288 5.11 -4.09 -3.69
CA MET A 288 4.46 -4.62 -4.88
C MET A 288 3.08 -4.01 -5.12
N ARG A 289 2.32 -3.72 -4.05
CA ARG A 289 0.91 -3.24 -4.14
C ARG A 289 0.04 -4.11 -5.05
N ALA A 290 0.48 -5.33 -5.29
CA ALA A 290 -0.16 -6.28 -6.18
C ALA A 290 -1.26 -7.05 -5.45
N ARG A 291 -2.35 -7.30 -6.16
CA ARG A 291 -3.37 -8.27 -5.77
C ARG A 291 -3.30 -9.43 -6.75
N SER A 292 -3.57 -10.64 -6.29
CA SER A 292 -3.63 -11.83 -7.13
C SER A 292 -5.07 -12.20 -7.49
N ARG A 293 -5.22 -12.96 -8.57
CA ARG A 293 -6.38 -13.82 -8.74
C ARG A 293 -6.21 -15.07 -7.88
N PRO A 294 -7.31 -15.77 -7.51
CA PRO A 294 -7.22 -16.94 -6.61
C PRO A 294 -6.29 -18.05 -7.09
N ASP A 295 -6.15 -18.25 -8.38
CA ASP A 295 -5.27 -19.24 -9.01
C ASP A 295 -3.80 -18.81 -9.11
N SER A 296 -3.52 -17.56 -8.77
CA SER A 296 -2.22 -16.90 -8.93
C SER A 296 -1.69 -16.31 -7.62
N ASP A 297 -2.33 -16.62 -6.50
CA ASP A 297 -1.99 -16.11 -5.17
C ASP A 297 -0.57 -16.52 -4.76
N TRP A 298 -0.13 -17.70 -5.14
CA TRP A 298 1.22 -18.20 -4.91
C TRP A 298 2.33 -17.31 -5.49
N ILE A 299 2.03 -16.53 -6.56
CA ILE A 299 3.00 -15.61 -7.16
C ILE A 299 3.28 -14.46 -6.18
N VAL A 300 2.24 -13.85 -5.64
CA VAL A 300 2.35 -12.69 -4.74
C VAL A 300 2.92 -13.12 -3.40
N GLU A 301 2.40 -14.19 -2.80
CA GLU A 301 2.88 -14.73 -1.53
C GLU A 301 4.30 -15.32 -1.65
N GLY A 302 4.56 -16.04 -2.73
CA GLY A 302 5.89 -16.57 -3.02
C GLY A 302 6.93 -15.47 -3.24
N MET A 303 6.58 -14.38 -3.95
CA MET A 303 7.45 -13.21 -4.11
C MET A 303 7.75 -12.55 -2.76
N ALA A 304 6.75 -12.41 -1.89
CA ALA A 304 6.94 -11.83 -0.56
C ALA A 304 7.94 -12.63 0.27
N GLU A 305 7.82 -13.94 0.29
CA GLU A 305 8.73 -14.80 1.04
C GLU A 305 10.10 -14.94 0.36
N TYR A 306 10.15 -15.04 -0.98
CA TYR A 306 11.40 -15.09 -1.75
C TYR A 306 12.24 -13.83 -1.50
N TYR A 307 11.66 -12.64 -1.61
CA TYR A 307 12.38 -11.39 -1.38
C TYR A 307 12.67 -11.13 0.11
N SER A 308 11.92 -11.71 1.03
CA SER A 308 12.29 -11.73 2.44
C SER A 308 13.68 -12.33 2.64
N LEU A 309 13.99 -13.45 1.99
CA LEU A 309 15.31 -14.10 2.02
C LEU A 309 16.37 -13.34 1.20
N GLU A 310 16.03 -12.95 -0.03
CA GLU A 310 16.94 -12.26 -0.94
C GLU A 310 17.43 -10.93 -0.36
N VAL A 311 16.54 -10.14 0.22
CA VAL A 311 16.89 -8.86 0.85
C VAL A 311 17.81 -9.07 2.04
N LEU A 312 17.54 -10.06 2.90
CA LEU A 312 18.42 -10.39 4.03
C LEU A 312 19.81 -10.82 3.56
N HIS A 313 19.87 -11.66 2.53
CA HIS A 313 21.15 -12.14 1.99
C HIS A 313 21.91 -11.00 1.30
N ARG A 314 21.28 -10.23 0.42
CA ARG A 314 21.90 -9.10 -0.29
C ARG A 314 22.33 -7.97 0.65
N ALA A 315 21.62 -7.77 1.77
CA ALA A 315 22.01 -6.82 2.81
C ALA A 315 23.12 -7.37 3.73
N GLY A 316 23.56 -8.60 3.57
CA GLY A 316 24.59 -9.24 4.40
C GLY A 316 24.09 -9.72 5.78
N ALA A 317 22.75 -9.79 5.97
CA ALA A 317 22.15 -10.31 7.20
C ALA A 317 22.18 -11.85 7.28
N LEU A 318 22.28 -12.50 6.13
CA LEU A 318 22.48 -13.95 6.02
C LEU A 318 23.77 -14.25 5.28
N SER A 319 24.60 -15.12 5.86
CA SER A 319 25.72 -15.71 5.13
C SER A 319 25.23 -16.64 4.01
N ASN A 320 26.07 -16.89 3.00
CA ASN A 320 25.73 -17.84 1.93
C ASN A 320 25.27 -19.20 2.47
N GLN A 321 25.95 -19.71 3.48
CA GLN A 321 25.58 -20.99 4.11
C GLN A 321 24.19 -20.96 4.76
N ARG A 322 23.87 -19.90 5.49
CA ARG A 322 22.53 -19.76 6.11
C ARG A 322 21.44 -19.53 5.08
N PHE A 323 21.73 -18.78 4.03
CA PHE A 323 20.83 -18.55 2.91
C PHE A 323 20.46 -19.85 2.18
N GLU A 324 21.48 -20.68 1.85
CA GLU A 324 21.26 -21.98 1.23
C GLU A 324 20.49 -22.94 2.17
N LYS A 325 20.82 -22.93 3.48
CA LYS A 325 20.08 -23.72 4.47
C LYS A 325 18.62 -23.29 4.55
N ALA A 326 18.32 -21.99 4.53
CA ALA A 326 16.94 -21.48 4.55
C ALA A 326 16.16 -21.96 3.32
N HIS A 327 16.76 -21.88 2.13
CA HIS A 327 16.15 -22.41 0.91
C HIS A 327 15.92 -23.92 0.95
N ALA A 328 16.88 -24.67 1.49
CA ALA A 328 16.72 -26.14 1.65
C ALA A 328 15.58 -26.48 2.61
N SER A 329 15.45 -25.75 3.72
CA SER A 329 14.35 -25.90 4.66
C SER A 329 13.00 -25.58 4.03
N LEU A 330 12.90 -24.49 3.28
CA LEU A 330 11.67 -24.15 2.54
C LEU A 330 11.34 -25.20 1.46
N ALA A 331 12.35 -25.71 0.75
CA ALA A 331 12.13 -26.76 -0.25
C ALA A 331 11.58 -28.05 0.39
N ALA A 332 12.14 -28.46 1.53
CA ALA A 332 11.65 -29.61 2.28
C ALA A 332 10.21 -29.41 2.76
N TRP A 333 9.90 -28.25 3.34
CA TRP A 333 8.54 -27.92 3.75
C TRP A 333 7.58 -27.80 2.55
N GLY A 334 8.00 -27.17 1.46
CA GLY A 334 7.21 -27.04 0.23
C GLY A 334 6.88 -28.36 -0.44
N ALA A 335 7.68 -29.42 -0.20
CA ALA A 335 7.38 -30.76 -0.71
C ALA A 335 6.09 -31.36 -0.12
N GLU A 336 5.65 -30.90 1.04
CA GLU A 336 4.40 -31.31 1.67
C GLU A 336 3.16 -30.76 0.93
N ALA A 337 3.30 -29.68 0.15
CA ALA A 337 2.19 -29.09 -0.59
C ALA A 337 1.95 -29.85 -1.91
N PRO A 338 0.75 -30.39 -2.15
CA PRO A 338 0.44 -31.12 -3.37
C PRO A 338 0.42 -30.19 -4.61
N SER A 339 -0.01 -28.97 -4.45
CA SER A 339 -0.11 -27.96 -5.52
C SER A 339 0.26 -26.56 -5.00
N ILE A 340 0.69 -25.66 -5.90
CA ILE A 340 0.79 -24.22 -5.64
C ILE A 340 -0.45 -23.47 -6.12
N GLU A 341 -1.27 -24.07 -6.96
CA GLU A 341 -2.47 -23.47 -7.53
C GLU A 341 -3.64 -23.66 -6.56
N VAL A 342 -3.67 -22.83 -5.53
CA VAL A 342 -4.71 -22.79 -4.50
C VAL A 342 -5.22 -21.36 -4.32
N PRO A 343 -6.48 -21.16 -3.87
CA PRO A 343 -7.04 -19.81 -3.70
C PRO A 343 -6.28 -18.92 -2.72
N HIS A 344 -5.66 -19.52 -1.70
CA HIS A 344 -4.89 -18.82 -0.66
C HIS A 344 -3.62 -19.58 -0.33
N SER A 345 -2.50 -18.97 -0.60
CA SER A 345 -1.17 -19.56 -0.40
C SER A 345 -0.68 -19.29 1.01
N THR A 346 -0.50 -20.32 1.78
CA THR A 346 0.04 -20.25 3.14
C THR A 346 0.95 -21.44 3.43
N GLY A 347 1.86 -21.31 4.38
CA GLY A 347 2.67 -22.42 4.88
C GLY A 347 3.46 -23.14 3.79
N ALA A 348 3.24 -24.43 3.64
CA ALA A 348 3.95 -25.28 2.67
C ALA A 348 3.74 -24.84 1.21
N VAL A 349 2.59 -24.25 0.87
CA VAL A 349 2.31 -23.73 -0.47
C VAL A 349 3.21 -22.52 -0.79
N THR A 350 3.30 -21.57 0.13
CA THR A 350 4.23 -20.41 0.00
C THR A 350 5.69 -20.89 -0.08
N ALA A 351 6.07 -21.85 0.76
CA ALA A 351 7.41 -22.44 0.75
C ALA A 351 7.74 -23.10 -0.61
N LYS A 352 6.79 -23.83 -1.19
CA LYS A 352 6.93 -24.44 -2.54
C LYS A 352 7.07 -23.35 -3.62
N ALA A 353 6.28 -22.28 -3.52
CA ALA A 353 6.34 -21.16 -4.46
C ALA A 353 7.72 -20.47 -4.46
N VAL A 354 8.39 -20.33 -3.30
CA VAL A 354 9.78 -19.83 -3.22
C VAL A 354 10.73 -20.68 -4.06
N GLY A 355 10.61 -22.00 -3.99
CA GLY A 355 11.43 -22.92 -4.79
C GLY A 355 11.23 -22.74 -6.30
N VAL A 356 9.96 -22.56 -6.72
CA VAL A 356 9.60 -22.30 -8.12
C VAL A 356 10.18 -20.97 -8.59
N LEU A 357 10.02 -19.89 -7.80
CA LEU A 357 10.53 -18.56 -8.13
C LEU A 357 12.05 -18.54 -8.19
N ARG A 358 12.74 -19.25 -7.30
CA ARG A 358 14.19 -19.40 -7.32
C ARG A 358 14.68 -20.11 -8.59
N ALA A 359 13.95 -21.13 -9.05
CA ALA A 359 14.27 -21.79 -10.30
C ALA A 359 14.08 -20.85 -11.51
N ILE A 360 12.98 -20.08 -11.52
CA ILE A 360 12.70 -19.08 -12.55
C ILE A 360 13.79 -17.98 -12.57
N ASP A 361 14.24 -17.49 -11.42
CA ASP A 361 15.33 -16.49 -11.37
C ASP A 361 16.63 -17.02 -12.00
N ARG A 362 17.01 -18.26 -11.67
CA ARG A 362 18.18 -18.91 -12.27
C ARG A 362 18.05 -19.05 -13.79
N ASP A 363 16.87 -19.44 -14.27
CA ASP A 363 16.59 -19.57 -15.69
C ASP A 363 16.68 -18.23 -16.43
N ILE A 364 16.09 -17.15 -15.85
CA ILE A 364 16.17 -15.79 -16.41
C ILE A 364 17.63 -15.36 -16.48
N ARG A 365 18.40 -15.50 -15.40
CA ARG A 365 19.82 -15.13 -15.36
C ARG A 365 20.65 -15.91 -16.38
N SER A 366 20.42 -17.21 -16.50
CA SER A 366 21.11 -18.06 -17.48
C SER A 366 20.80 -17.62 -18.91
N ALA A 367 19.51 -17.49 -19.26
CA ALA A 367 19.08 -17.13 -20.61
C ALA A 367 19.53 -15.71 -21.02
N SER A 368 19.48 -14.75 -20.10
CA SER A 368 19.87 -13.36 -20.34
C SER A 368 21.37 -13.09 -20.16
N LYS A 369 22.19 -14.11 -19.85
CA LYS A 369 23.60 -13.95 -19.50
C LYS A 369 23.84 -12.98 -18.34
N GLY A 370 22.99 -13.04 -17.34
CA GLY A 370 23.04 -12.21 -16.12
C GLY A 370 22.50 -10.79 -16.27
N ARG A 371 22.01 -10.39 -17.43
CA ARG A 371 21.48 -9.02 -17.66
C ARG A 371 20.11 -8.80 -17.01
N LYS A 372 19.33 -9.84 -16.84
CA LYS A 372 18.00 -9.84 -16.24
C LYS A 372 17.89 -10.84 -15.10
N SER A 373 16.94 -10.62 -14.24
CA SER A 373 16.64 -11.47 -13.08
C SER A 373 15.14 -11.41 -12.76
N LEU A 374 14.72 -12.12 -11.71
CA LEU A 374 13.37 -12.03 -11.19
C LEU A 374 13.02 -10.60 -10.72
N ASP A 375 14.02 -9.78 -10.37
CA ASP A 375 13.81 -8.36 -10.01
C ASP A 375 13.10 -7.58 -11.13
N ASP A 376 13.41 -7.86 -12.39
CA ASP A 376 12.75 -7.20 -13.54
C ASP A 376 11.28 -7.59 -13.64
N VAL A 377 10.95 -8.84 -13.36
CA VAL A 377 9.57 -9.34 -13.31
C VAL A 377 8.82 -8.73 -12.14
N ALA A 378 9.44 -8.68 -10.97
CA ALA A 378 8.85 -8.10 -9.76
C ALA A 378 8.55 -6.60 -9.93
N ARG A 379 9.46 -5.84 -10.55
CA ARG A 379 9.25 -4.41 -10.88
C ARG A 379 8.08 -4.23 -11.86
N ALA A 380 7.99 -5.08 -12.87
CA ALA A 380 6.91 -5.01 -13.85
C ALA A 380 5.55 -5.30 -13.20
N LEU A 381 5.47 -6.32 -12.33
CA LEU A 381 4.27 -6.63 -11.56
C LEU A 381 3.87 -5.47 -10.62
N ALA A 382 4.83 -4.86 -9.92
CA ALA A 382 4.60 -3.73 -9.04
C ALA A 382 4.12 -2.47 -9.80
N ALA A 383 4.53 -2.31 -11.06
CA ALA A 383 4.11 -1.21 -11.92
C ALA A 383 2.73 -1.43 -12.57
N ALA A 384 2.29 -2.69 -12.67
CA ALA A 384 1.01 -3.03 -13.25
C ALA A 384 -0.14 -2.58 -12.31
N ASN A 385 -1.27 -2.17 -12.91
CA ASN A 385 -2.47 -1.77 -12.17
C ASN A 385 -3.51 -2.89 -12.10
N GLU A 386 -3.18 -4.04 -12.62
CA GLU A 386 -4.09 -5.17 -12.78
C GLU A 386 -3.77 -6.26 -11.75
N PRO A 387 -4.76 -7.05 -11.37
CA PRO A 387 -4.50 -8.24 -10.55
C PRO A 387 -3.52 -9.17 -11.26
N VAL A 388 -2.56 -9.70 -10.52
CA VAL A 388 -1.59 -10.67 -11.01
C VAL A 388 -2.33 -11.93 -11.45
N THR A 389 -2.05 -12.34 -12.70
CA THR A 389 -2.51 -13.62 -13.25
C THR A 389 -1.30 -14.45 -13.65
N ARG A 390 -1.48 -15.76 -13.69
CA ARG A 390 -0.44 -16.68 -14.15
C ARG A 390 0.03 -16.34 -15.57
N ALA A 391 -0.89 -16.06 -16.48
CA ALA A 391 -0.57 -15.71 -17.87
C ALA A 391 0.27 -14.43 -17.98
N HIS A 392 -0.06 -13.39 -17.19
CA HIS A 392 0.72 -12.14 -17.16
C HIS A 392 2.13 -12.39 -16.59
N PHE A 393 2.22 -13.14 -15.48
CA PHE A 393 3.51 -13.50 -14.89
C PHE A 393 4.39 -14.28 -15.87
N ASP A 394 3.85 -15.33 -16.52
CA ASP A 394 4.58 -16.15 -17.49
C ASP A 394 5.06 -15.32 -18.70
N ALA A 395 4.24 -14.35 -19.16
CA ALA A 395 4.63 -13.44 -20.24
C ALA A 395 5.82 -12.54 -19.83
N LEU A 396 5.81 -12.01 -18.59
CA LEU A 396 6.93 -11.22 -18.07
C LEU A 396 8.21 -12.04 -17.92
N VAL A 397 8.11 -13.28 -17.43
CA VAL A 397 9.23 -14.23 -17.34
C VAL A 397 9.80 -14.52 -18.73
N ALA A 398 8.94 -14.79 -19.70
CA ALA A 398 9.36 -15.05 -21.08
C ALA A 398 10.07 -13.83 -21.72
N ALA A 399 9.58 -12.62 -21.46
CA ALA A 399 10.20 -11.38 -21.91
C ALA A 399 11.58 -11.17 -21.28
N ALA A 400 11.73 -11.43 -19.98
CA ALA A 400 13.00 -11.30 -19.27
C ALA A 400 14.06 -12.31 -19.75
N LYS A 401 13.66 -13.51 -20.19
CA LYS A 401 14.57 -14.52 -20.77
C LYS A 401 15.05 -14.15 -22.16
N LYS A 402 14.32 -13.35 -22.95
CA LYS A 402 14.67 -12.96 -24.32
C LYS A 402 15.58 -11.73 -24.38
N SER A 403 15.69 -10.98 -23.31
CA SER A 403 16.48 -9.75 -23.21
C SER A 403 17.93 -10.08 -22.89
#